data_6d22d8dc7dceb01ded972355d0436325
#
_entry.id   6d22d8dc7dceb01ded972355d0436325
#
_cell.length_a   1.000
_cell.length_b   1.000
_cell.length_c   1.000
_cell.angle_alpha   90.00
_cell.angle_beta   90.00
_cell.angle_gamma   90.00
#
_symmetry.space_group_name_H-M   'P 1'
#
loop_
_entity.id
_entity.type
_entity.pdbx_description
1 polymer ?
#
loop_
_entity_poly.entity_id
_entity_poly.type
_entity_poly.pdbx_seq_one_letter_code
_entity_poly.pdbx_strand_id
1 'polypeptide(L)' 'MERKSDTLNLRITPELKELIRLAAEREHRTIANFIEVLVRQHCTTHEVAVPNKQP' A
#
# COMPACT_ATOMS: atom_id res chain seq x y z
N MET A 1 -11.05 12.97 -6.67
CA MET A 1 -10.51 12.55 -5.38
C MET A 1 -10.82 11.10 -5.10
N GLU A 2 -9.84 10.38 -4.66
CA GLU A 2 -10.00 8.98 -4.39
C GLU A 2 -10.74 8.70 -3.11
N ARG A 3 -11.55 7.66 -3.14
CA ARG A 3 -12.25 7.21 -1.94
C ARG A 3 -11.72 5.85 -1.55
N LYS A 4 -11.51 5.70 -0.25
CA LYS A 4 -11.03 4.42 0.27
C LYS A 4 -12.22 3.62 0.74
N SER A 5 -12.95 3.09 -0.22
CA SER A 5 -14.19 2.37 0.08
C SER A 5 -14.03 0.86 0.01
N ASP A 6 -12.89 0.38 -0.43
CA ASP A 6 -12.68 -1.06 -0.54
C ASP A 6 -11.74 -1.56 0.54
N THR A 7 -11.88 -2.82 0.87
CA THR A 7 -11.07 -3.44 1.90
C THR A 7 -10.26 -4.59 1.28
N LEU A 8 -9.01 -4.67 1.67
CA LEU A 8 -8.13 -5.73 1.23
C LEU A 8 -7.67 -6.53 2.45
N ASN A 9 -8.02 -7.81 2.48
CA ASN A 9 -7.62 -8.67 3.58
C ASN A 9 -6.45 -9.53 3.17
N LEU A 10 -5.39 -9.48 3.97
CA LEU A 10 -4.18 -10.22 3.69
C LEU A 10 -3.82 -11.09 4.88
N ARG A 11 -3.31 -12.28 4.58
CA ARG A 11 -2.74 -13.13 5.61
C ARG A 11 -1.25 -12.94 5.59
N ILE A 12 -0.71 -12.47 6.68
CA ILE A 12 0.71 -12.21 6.78
C ILE A 12 1.24 -12.83 8.06
N THR A 13 2.54 -13.07 8.08
CA THR A 13 3.17 -13.58 9.28
C THR A 13 3.32 -12.48 10.31
N PRO A 14 3.43 -12.83 11.59
CA PRO A 14 3.69 -11.81 12.61
C PRO A 14 4.96 -11.02 12.33
N GLU A 15 5.96 -11.68 11.77
CA GLU A 15 7.21 -11.02 11.45
C GLU A 15 7.01 -9.94 10.40
N LEU A 16 6.27 -10.27 9.35
CA LEU A 16 6.01 -9.29 8.29
C LEU A 16 5.19 -8.14 8.82
N LYS A 17 4.23 -8.42 9.68
CA LYS A 17 3.41 -7.37 10.27
C LYS A 17 4.28 -6.39 11.05
N GLU A 18 5.24 -6.92 11.79
CA GLU A 18 6.12 -6.06 12.56
C GLU A 18 7.02 -5.22 11.67
N LEU A 19 7.51 -5.82 10.59
CA LEU A 19 8.34 -5.08 9.64
C LEU A 19 7.57 -3.92 9.03
N ILE A 20 6.32 -4.18 8.68
CA ILE A 20 5.50 -3.12 8.08
C ILE A 20 5.30 -2.00 9.09
N ARG A 21 5.02 -2.35 10.34
CA ARG A 21 4.80 -1.36 11.37
C ARG A 21 6.04 -0.50 11.58
N LEU A 22 7.18 -1.14 11.68
CA LEU A 22 8.42 -0.41 11.91
C LEU A 22 8.77 0.47 10.72
N ALA A 23 8.57 -0.03 9.52
CA ALA A 23 8.86 0.75 8.32
C ALA A 23 7.95 1.96 8.22
N ALA A 24 6.67 1.78 8.52
CA ALA A 24 5.74 2.90 8.49
C ALA A 24 6.14 3.95 9.52
N GLU A 25 6.57 3.51 10.68
CA GLU A 25 7.00 4.42 11.73
C GLU A 25 8.19 5.25 11.29
N ARG A 26 9.13 4.61 10.63
CA ARG A 26 10.31 5.32 10.13
C ARG A 26 9.95 6.39 9.13
N GLU A 27 8.89 6.14 8.36
CA GLU A 27 8.45 7.08 7.36
C GLU A 27 7.46 8.09 7.92
N HIS A 28 7.14 7.98 9.21
CA HIS A 28 6.16 8.85 9.85
C HIS A 28 4.82 8.76 9.13
N ARG A 29 4.42 7.54 8.78
CA ARG A 29 3.17 7.29 8.07
C ARG A 29 2.36 6.26 8.82
N THR A 30 1.04 6.27 8.58
CA THR A 30 0.23 5.16 9.05
C THR A 30 0.56 3.94 8.21
N ILE A 31 0.22 2.77 8.74
CA ILE A 31 0.46 1.53 8.01
C ILE A 31 -0.28 1.54 6.67
N ALA A 32 -1.54 1.97 6.68
CA ALA A 32 -2.32 2.01 5.45
C ALA A 32 -1.69 2.96 4.43
N ASN A 33 -1.26 4.12 4.86
CA ASN A 33 -0.64 5.08 3.96
C ASN A 33 0.70 4.57 3.45
N PHE A 34 1.46 3.93 4.33
CA PHE A 34 2.75 3.38 3.94
C PHE A 34 2.60 2.34 2.84
N ILE A 35 1.62 1.44 3.00
CA ILE A 35 1.38 0.41 2.01
C ILE A 35 0.92 1.03 0.69
N GLU A 36 0.07 2.02 0.77
CA GLU A 36 -0.40 2.70 -0.43
C GLU A 36 0.76 3.31 -1.22
N VAL A 37 1.67 3.97 -0.52
CA VAL A 37 2.81 4.59 -1.18
C VAL A 37 3.70 3.54 -1.81
N LEU A 38 3.94 2.43 -1.10
CA LEU A 38 4.75 1.35 -1.64
C LEU A 38 4.17 0.80 -2.93
N VAL A 39 2.87 0.54 -2.94
CA VAL A 39 2.23 -0.03 -4.11
C VAL A 39 2.28 0.95 -5.27
N ARG A 40 2.02 2.22 -5.00
CA ARG A 40 2.07 3.21 -6.07
C ARG A 40 3.47 3.34 -6.66
N GLN A 41 4.47 3.31 -5.81
CA GLN A 41 5.86 3.38 -6.28
C GLN A 41 6.21 2.17 -7.12
N HIS A 42 5.81 1.00 -6.66
CA HIS A 42 6.07 -0.23 -7.39
C HIS A 42 5.43 -0.18 -8.77
N CYS A 43 4.18 0.25 -8.81
CA CYS A 43 3.45 0.28 -10.07
C CYS A 43 4.02 1.32 -11.03
N THR A 44 4.48 2.43 -10.51
CA THR A 44 5.11 3.44 -11.34
C THR A 44 6.40 2.90 -11.95
N THR A 45 7.20 2.25 -11.12
CA THR A 45 8.48 1.71 -11.58
C THR A 45 8.29 0.62 -12.61
N HIS A 46 7.29 -0.22 -12.44
CA HIS A 46 7.05 -1.36 -13.33
C HIS A 46 5.96 -1.11 -14.36
N GLU A 47 5.49 0.14 -14.44
CA GLU A 47 4.49 0.52 -15.42
C GLU A 47 3.23 -0.32 -15.36
N VAL A 48 2.76 -0.56 -14.13
CA VAL A 48 1.52 -1.28 -13.92
C VAL A 48 0.38 -0.27 -13.84
N ALA A 49 -0.67 -0.49 -14.60
CA ALA A 49 -1.80 0.43 -14.59
C ALA A 49 -3.09 -0.34 -14.77
N VAL A 50 -4.17 0.24 -14.27
CA VAL A 50 -5.49 -0.35 -14.45
C VAL A 50 -5.88 -0.22 -15.91
N PRO A 51 -6.15 -1.35 -16.60
CA PRO A 51 -6.43 -1.30 -18.04
C PRO A 51 -7.64 -0.46 -18.39
N ASN A 52 -8.71 -0.57 -17.63
CA ASN A 52 -9.93 0.16 -17.88
C ASN A 52 -10.16 1.21 -16.84
N LYS A 53 -9.18 2.04 -16.68
CA LYS A 53 -9.29 3.06 -15.68
C LYS A 53 -10.45 3.98 -15.96
N GLN A 54 -11.31 4.12 -15.00
CA GLN A 54 -12.45 4.98 -15.12
C GLN A 54 -12.25 6.26 -14.38
N PRO A 55 -12.67 7.35 -14.94
CA PRO A 55 -12.62 8.60 -14.22
C PRO A 55 -13.58 8.58 -13.04
#